data_1dab5c220c4c7f06696bfcb367a18f35
#
_entry.id   1dab5c220c4c7f06696bfcb367a18f35
#
_cell.length_a   1.000
_cell.length_b   1.000
_cell.length_c   1.000
_cell.angle_alpha   90.00
_cell.angle_beta   90.00
_cell.angle_gamma   90.00
#
_symmetry.space_group_name_H-M   'P 1'
#
loop_
_entity.id
_entity.type
_entity.pdbx_description
1 polymer ?
#
loop_
_entity_poly.entity_id
_entity_poly.type
_entity_poly.pdbx_seq_one_letter_code
_entity_poly.pdbx_strand_id
1 'polypeptide(L)'
;MALRYTDASAAGSSAQTLSDQTDLLFYFTGLAKVGQLASNRFLPGAAADHLTSFAGMLPGANGQMPATDWLAAGATASYGTVEEPCNYAEKFSRASVLIEHYLRGATLIEAYWKSVAWPGQGLFVGEPLARPWSQAPSAAIEAGDLVVRTRSMRRNSLYRVDYRAAGASNWTTLASLTAGQPRPVTWRVPLPSDGAGGQLRWVGPCPAQSAQACVLGSSP
;
A
#
# COMPACT_ATOMS: atom_id res chain seq x y z
N MET A 1 13.45 5.69 -7.37
CA MET A 1 12.88 6.69 -6.44
C MET A 1 14.02 7.24 -5.60
N ALA A 2 14.17 8.56 -5.54
CA ALA A 2 15.14 9.22 -4.66
C ALA A 2 14.42 9.65 -3.37
N LEU A 3 15.07 9.48 -2.21
CA LEU A 3 14.60 9.97 -0.93
C LEU A 3 15.42 11.19 -0.54
N ARG A 4 14.74 12.29 -0.22
CA ARG A 4 15.35 13.47 0.40
C ARG A 4 14.82 13.61 1.82
N TYR A 5 15.72 13.60 2.78
CA TYR A 5 15.42 13.93 4.17
C TYR A 5 16.09 15.24 4.52
N THR A 6 15.37 16.15 5.16
CA THR A 6 15.91 17.42 5.64
C THR A 6 15.61 17.55 7.13
N ASP A 7 16.65 17.61 7.93
CA ASP A 7 16.52 17.94 9.35
C ASP A 7 16.40 19.46 9.48
N ALA A 8 15.18 19.92 9.71
CA ALA A 8 14.88 21.33 9.83
C ALA A 8 15.51 21.98 11.07
N SER A 9 15.80 21.22 12.11
CA SER A 9 16.48 21.73 13.32
C SER A 9 17.93 22.14 13.04
N ALA A 10 18.59 21.42 12.12
CA ALA A 10 19.98 21.67 11.72
C ALA A 10 20.10 22.71 10.58
N ALA A 11 19.10 22.74 9.68
CA ALA A 11 19.18 23.50 8.42
C ALA A 11 18.48 24.87 8.45
N GLY A 12 17.84 25.22 9.57
CA GLY A 12 17.06 26.45 9.71
C GLY A 12 15.67 26.40 9.07
N SER A 13 14.85 27.41 9.33
CA SER A 13 13.42 27.43 8.97
C SER A 13 13.14 27.40 7.47
N SER A 14 14.01 27.95 6.63
CA SER A 14 13.86 27.98 5.18
C SER A 14 13.97 26.60 4.53
N ALA A 15 14.64 25.64 5.18
CA ALA A 15 14.79 24.28 4.68
C ALA A 15 13.56 23.38 4.94
N GLN A 16 12.57 23.88 5.69
CA GLN A 16 11.38 23.12 6.07
C GLN A 16 10.35 23.00 4.94
N THR A 17 10.44 23.84 3.92
CA THR A 17 9.48 23.89 2.81
C THR A 17 10.17 23.53 1.50
N LEU A 18 9.54 22.64 0.73
CA LEU A 18 9.97 22.33 -0.64
C LEU A 18 9.35 23.33 -1.61
N SER A 19 10.15 23.77 -2.59
CA SER A 19 9.69 24.58 -3.73
C SER A 19 10.23 24.01 -5.03
N ASP A 20 9.49 24.23 -6.11
CA ASP A 20 9.89 23.94 -7.49
C ASP A 20 10.34 22.47 -7.74
N GLN A 21 9.80 21.56 -6.92
CA GLN A 21 10.08 20.15 -7.10
C GLN A 21 9.12 19.56 -8.11
N THR A 22 9.65 18.73 -8.99
CA THR A 22 8.88 17.92 -9.92
C THR A 22 8.87 16.46 -9.45
N ASP A 23 7.91 15.68 -9.93
CA ASP A 23 7.86 14.22 -9.71
C ASP A 23 7.76 13.81 -8.23
N LEU A 24 7.05 14.58 -7.41
CA LEU A 24 6.81 14.26 -6.01
C LEU A 24 5.80 13.13 -5.88
N LEU A 25 6.21 12.04 -5.23
CA LEU A 25 5.34 10.93 -4.82
C LEU A 25 4.96 11.01 -3.35
N PHE A 26 5.86 11.53 -2.53
CA PHE A 26 5.67 11.63 -1.10
C PHE A 26 6.22 12.96 -0.58
N TYR A 27 5.39 13.66 0.21
CA TYR A 27 5.83 14.85 0.91
C TYR A 27 5.26 14.86 2.32
N PHE A 28 6.11 14.65 3.31
CA PHE A 28 5.76 14.67 4.74
C PHE A 28 6.55 15.73 5.46
N THR A 29 5.89 16.52 6.30
CA THR A 29 6.51 17.60 7.07
C THR A 29 5.84 17.77 8.44
N GLY A 30 6.54 18.40 9.37
CA GLY A 30 6.01 18.78 10.70
C GLY A 30 5.43 20.19 10.78
N LEU A 31 5.34 20.91 9.66
CA LEU A 31 4.85 22.30 9.66
C LEU A 31 3.34 22.36 9.83
N ALA A 32 2.84 23.28 10.64
CA ALA A 32 1.41 23.55 10.77
C ALA A 32 0.81 24.24 9.53
N LYS A 33 1.65 24.94 8.76
CA LYS A 33 1.31 25.53 7.46
C LYS A 33 2.48 25.30 6.52
N VAL A 34 2.22 24.83 5.32
CA VAL A 34 3.24 24.52 4.32
C VAL A 34 3.16 25.54 3.20
N GLY A 35 4.22 26.32 3.04
CA GLY A 35 4.33 27.28 1.95
C GLY A 35 4.72 26.63 0.62
N GLN A 36 4.66 27.43 -0.46
CA GLN A 36 5.16 27.04 -1.80
C GLN A 36 4.53 25.78 -2.41
N LEU A 37 3.36 25.36 -1.95
CA LEU A 37 2.71 24.15 -2.46
C LEU A 37 2.47 24.22 -3.97
N ALA A 38 2.03 25.37 -4.48
CA ALA A 38 1.69 25.57 -5.88
C ALA A 38 2.90 25.51 -6.83
N SER A 39 4.12 25.67 -6.32
CA SER A 39 5.34 25.54 -7.13
C SER A 39 5.75 24.09 -7.36
N ASN A 40 5.18 23.16 -6.59
CA ASN A 40 5.52 21.74 -6.66
C ASN A 40 4.58 20.98 -7.59
N ARG A 41 5.05 19.87 -8.15
CA ARG A 41 4.27 18.98 -9.01
C ARG A 41 4.25 17.58 -8.42
N PHE A 42 3.04 17.11 -8.14
CA PHE A 42 2.80 15.77 -7.63
C PHE A 42 2.49 14.80 -8.77
N LEU A 43 3.00 13.58 -8.66
CA LEU A 43 2.65 12.50 -9.57
C LEU A 43 1.30 11.87 -9.19
N PRO A 44 0.56 11.29 -10.14
CA PRO A 44 -0.62 10.50 -9.84
C PRO A 44 -0.32 9.42 -8.80
N GLY A 45 -1.14 9.34 -7.76
CA GLY A 45 -0.92 8.43 -6.64
C GLY A 45 -0.06 9.03 -5.51
N ALA A 46 0.33 10.30 -5.58
CA ALA A 46 1.14 10.92 -4.55
C ALA A 46 0.39 11.07 -3.22
N ALA A 47 1.09 10.79 -2.12
CA ALA A 47 0.63 11.04 -0.76
C ALA A 47 1.41 12.20 -0.13
N ALA A 48 0.69 13.13 0.48
CA ALA A 48 1.31 14.27 1.17
C ALA A 48 0.59 14.52 2.49
N ASP A 49 1.36 14.87 3.52
CA ASP A 49 0.83 15.05 4.85
C ASP A 49 1.67 16.04 5.65
N HIS A 50 1.04 16.73 6.59
CA HIS A 50 1.71 17.59 7.55
C HIS A 50 1.20 17.27 8.96
N LEU A 51 2.13 16.98 9.84
CA LEU A 51 1.87 16.47 11.18
C LEU A 51 1.43 17.64 12.08
N THR A 52 0.18 18.05 11.94
CA THR A 52 -0.42 19.13 12.74
C THR A 52 -1.78 18.71 13.28
N SER A 53 -2.21 19.34 14.38
CA SER A 53 -3.32 18.88 15.21
C SER A 53 -4.69 18.94 14.54
N PHE A 54 -4.91 19.88 13.62
CA PHE A 54 -6.24 20.18 13.09
C PHE A 54 -6.35 20.15 11.57
N ALA A 55 -5.38 19.55 10.87
CA ALA A 55 -5.42 19.46 9.41
C ALA A 55 -6.69 18.76 8.86
N GLY A 56 -7.27 17.84 9.62
CA GLY A 56 -8.51 17.15 9.29
C GLY A 56 -9.79 17.82 9.78
N MET A 57 -9.69 18.91 10.55
CA MET A 57 -10.83 19.67 11.05
C MET A 57 -11.36 20.59 9.93
N LEU A 58 -12.14 20.02 9.04
CA LEU A 58 -12.63 20.71 7.84
C LEU A 58 -13.97 21.44 8.11
N PRO A 59 -14.20 22.58 7.46
CA PRO A 59 -13.30 23.24 6.50
C PRO A 59 -12.25 24.18 7.12
N GLY A 60 -12.25 24.40 8.42
CA GLY A 60 -11.54 25.52 9.04
C GLY A 60 -10.13 25.25 9.54
N ALA A 61 -9.75 24.00 9.83
CA ALA A 61 -8.43 23.59 10.35
C ALA A 61 -7.87 24.42 11.53
N ASN A 62 -8.72 25.14 12.25
CA ASN A 62 -8.40 25.95 13.43
C ASN A 62 -7.14 26.83 13.27
N GLY A 63 -7.05 27.55 12.13
CA GLY A 63 -5.91 28.42 11.83
C GLY A 63 -4.65 27.70 11.32
N GLN A 64 -4.66 26.37 11.23
CA GLN A 64 -3.62 25.57 10.57
C GLN A 64 -3.96 25.38 9.09
N MET A 65 -3.14 24.69 8.34
CA MET A 65 -3.44 24.34 6.94
C MET A 65 -4.36 23.12 6.91
N PRO A 66 -5.49 23.15 6.18
CA PRO A 66 -6.33 21.96 6.03
C PRO A 66 -5.67 20.93 5.12
N ALA A 67 -5.94 19.65 5.38
CA ALA A 67 -5.42 18.55 4.57
C ALA A 67 -5.86 18.63 3.09
N THR A 68 -6.97 19.33 2.80
CA THR A 68 -7.46 19.58 1.44
C THR A 68 -6.53 20.44 0.59
N ASP A 69 -5.65 21.26 1.19
CA ASP A 69 -4.69 22.07 0.45
C ASP A 69 -3.66 21.22 -0.28
N TRP A 70 -3.34 20.05 0.25
CA TRP A 70 -2.51 19.08 -0.45
C TRP A 70 -3.17 18.58 -1.75
N LEU A 71 -4.48 18.35 -1.72
CA LEU A 71 -5.24 17.94 -2.92
C LEU A 71 -5.31 19.08 -3.93
N ALA A 72 -5.53 20.31 -3.46
CA ALA A 72 -5.49 21.50 -4.31
C ALA A 72 -4.11 21.71 -4.97
N ALA A 73 -3.04 21.31 -4.30
CA ALA A 73 -1.68 21.31 -4.85
C ALA A 73 -1.38 20.13 -5.79
N GLY A 74 -2.29 19.15 -5.93
CA GLY A 74 -2.18 18.02 -6.83
C GLY A 74 -1.80 16.68 -6.18
N ALA A 75 -1.68 16.59 -4.86
CA ALA A 75 -1.53 15.30 -4.19
C ALA A 75 -2.81 14.46 -4.34
N THR A 76 -2.66 13.15 -4.42
CA THR A 76 -3.80 12.22 -4.59
C THR A 76 -4.57 12.04 -3.30
N ALA A 77 -3.90 12.08 -2.16
CA ALA A 77 -4.54 12.03 -0.86
C ALA A 77 -3.65 12.61 0.24
N SER A 78 -4.31 12.93 1.35
CA SER A 78 -3.71 13.38 2.61
C SER A 78 -4.48 12.81 3.80
N TYR A 79 -3.93 12.99 4.99
CA TYR A 79 -4.55 12.67 6.26
C TYR A 79 -4.38 13.85 7.21
N GLY A 80 -5.41 14.14 7.98
CA GLY A 80 -5.36 15.19 8.97
C GLY A 80 -6.02 14.78 10.28
N THR A 81 -5.39 15.13 11.40
CA THR A 81 -5.98 14.93 12.73
C THR A 81 -7.05 15.98 13.02
N VAL A 82 -8.01 15.64 13.87
CA VAL A 82 -9.20 16.46 14.16
C VAL A 82 -9.35 16.81 15.63
N GLU A 83 -8.53 16.24 16.50
CA GLU A 83 -8.72 16.31 17.95
C GLU A 83 -7.43 16.60 18.70
N GLU A 84 -7.55 17.28 19.83
CA GLU A 84 -6.52 17.49 20.85
C GLU A 84 -6.81 16.61 22.07
N PRO A 85 -5.85 16.32 22.95
CA PRO A 85 -4.55 16.96 23.12
C PRO A 85 -3.52 16.54 22.06
N CYS A 86 -2.71 17.51 21.68
CA CYS A 86 -1.66 17.41 20.67
C CYS A 86 -0.45 16.60 21.14
N ASN A 87 0.51 16.39 20.24
CA ASN A 87 1.82 15.77 20.48
C ASN A 87 1.84 14.26 20.78
N TYR A 88 0.71 13.55 20.63
CA TYR A 88 0.74 12.11 20.58
C TYR A 88 1.06 11.65 19.16
N ALA A 89 2.24 11.06 18.97
CA ALA A 89 2.70 10.57 17.67
C ALA A 89 1.75 9.50 17.08
N GLU A 90 1.00 8.83 17.91
CA GLU A 90 0.07 7.75 17.58
C GLU A 90 -1.11 8.21 16.72
N LYS A 91 -1.49 9.48 16.78
CA LYS A 91 -2.58 10.04 15.96
C LYS A 91 -2.15 10.45 14.55
N PHE A 92 -0.84 10.54 14.30
CA PHE A 92 -0.30 10.93 13.00
C PHE A 92 0.11 9.73 12.15
N SER A 93 0.13 9.94 10.85
CA SER A 93 0.64 8.94 9.92
C SER A 93 2.16 8.80 10.07
N ARG A 94 2.63 7.56 10.15
CA ARG A 94 4.06 7.24 10.08
C ARG A 94 4.48 7.11 8.63
N ALA A 95 5.20 8.10 8.10
CA ALA A 95 5.61 8.14 6.69
C ALA A 95 6.29 6.85 6.22
N SER A 96 7.21 6.28 7.01
CA SER A 96 7.92 5.05 6.66
C SER A 96 6.98 3.85 6.53
N VAL A 97 5.99 3.72 7.43
CA VAL A 97 5.01 2.63 7.40
C VAL A 97 4.04 2.79 6.22
N LEU A 98 3.56 4.02 5.99
CA LEU A 98 2.71 4.34 4.85
C LEU A 98 3.41 3.99 3.54
N ILE A 99 4.61 4.52 3.32
CA ILE A 99 5.39 4.31 2.09
C ILE A 99 5.64 2.81 1.87
N GLU A 100 6.01 2.08 2.92
CA GLU A 100 6.27 0.65 2.84
C GLU A 100 5.04 -0.14 2.36
N HIS A 101 3.87 0.08 2.98
CA HIS A 101 2.65 -0.61 2.59
C HIS A 101 2.18 -0.20 1.20
N TYR A 102 2.23 1.08 0.89
CA TYR A 102 1.79 1.61 -0.39
C TYR A 102 2.65 1.08 -1.55
N LEU A 103 3.97 1.09 -1.42
CA LEU A 103 4.89 0.51 -2.41
C LEU A 103 4.73 -1.01 -2.57
N ARG A 104 4.14 -1.68 -1.59
CA ARG A 104 3.78 -3.11 -1.66
C ARG A 104 2.45 -3.37 -2.34
N GLY A 105 1.75 -2.32 -2.78
CA GLY A 105 0.50 -2.44 -3.53
C GLY A 105 -0.77 -2.36 -2.68
N ALA A 106 -0.67 -1.95 -1.43
CA ALA A 106 -1.85 -1.54 -0.67
C ALA A 106 -2.51 -0.34 -1.35
N THR A 107 -3.81 -0.16 -1.16
CA THR A 107 -4.47 1.08 -1.53
C THR A 107 -3.99 2.22 -0.62
N LEU A 108 -4.17 3.45 -1.07
CA LEU A 108 -3.68 4.60 -0.32
C LEU A 108 -4.35 4.72 1.05
N ILE A 109 -5.66 4.47 1.12
CA ILE A 109 -6.38 4.44 2.40
C ILE A 109 -5.90 3.31 3.32
N GLU A 110 -5.64 2.10 2.79
CA GLU A 110 -5.08 1.01 3.58
C GLU A 110 -3.68 1.35 4.12
N ALA A 111 -2.85 2.01 3.31
CA ALA A 111 -1.52 2.44 3.71
C ALA A 111 -1.59 3.49 4.84
N TYR A 112 -2.52 4.45 4.74
CA TYR A 112 -2.76 5.43 5.80
C TYR A 112 -3.22 4.75 7.09
N TRP A 113 -4.28 3.91 7.05
CA TRP A 113 -4.79 3.25 8.24
C TRP A 113 -3.79 2.32 8.91
N LYS A 114 -2.90 1.70 8.14
CA LYS A 114 -1.79 0.90 8.70
C LYS A 114 -0.70 1.76 9.34
N SER A 115 -0.58 3.02 8.95
CA SER A 115 0.44 3.94 9.42
C SER A 115 0.05 4.74 10.66
N VAL A 116 -1.23 4.75 11.01
CA VAL A 116 -1.78 5.50 12.16
C VAL A 116 -2.18 4.54 13.27
N ALA A 117 -1.66 4.74 14.48
CA ALA A 117 -1.99 3.88 15.61
C ALA A 117 -3.38 4.21 16.22
N TRP A 118 -3.78 5.50 16.17
CA TRP A 118 -5.09 5.99 16.67
C TRP A 118 -5.94 6.55 15.51
N PRO A 119 -6.46 5.70 14.62
CA PRO A 119 -7.12 6.16 13.40
C PRO A 119 -8.43 6.91 13.65
N GLY A 120 -9.06 6.73 14.80
CA GLY A 120 -10.29 7.43 15.18
C GLY A 120 -10.12 8.94 15.45
N GLN A 121 -8.89 9.44 15.45
CA GLN A 121 -8.59 10.86 15.69
C GLN A 121 -8.21 11.63 14.44
N GLY A 122 -8.49 11.10 13.27
CA GLY A 122 -8.14 11.77 12.03
C GLY A 122 -9.08 11.42 10.89
N LEU A 123 -8.91 12.15 9.81
CA LEU A 123 -9.70 12.07 8.59
C LEU A 123 -8.77 11.86 7.40
N PHE A 124 -9.06 10.84 6.59
CA PHE A 124 -8.48 10.66 5.27
C PHE A 124 -9.23 11.52 4.26
N VAL A 125 -8.51 12.22 3.38
CA VAL A 125 -9.08 12.97 2.26
C VAL A 125 -8.37 12.59 0.96
N GLY A 126 -9.11 12.44 -0.14
CA GLY A 126 -8.58 12.14 -1.46
C GLY A 126 -9.09 10.82 -2.04
N GLU A 127 -8.32 10.23 -2.97
CA GLU A 127 -8.66 8.99 -3.66
C GLU A 127 -8.25 7.75 -2.84
N PRO A 128 -9.20 7.06 -2.20
CA PRO A 128 -8.88 5.97 -1.28
C PRO A 128 -8.33 4.73 -1.99
N LEU A 129 -8.74 4.49 -3.23
CA LEU A 129 -8.40 3.27 -3.97
C LEU A 129 -7.15 3.41 -4.84
N ALA A 130 -6.49 4.57 -4.84
CA ALA A 130 -5.23 4.75 -5.54
C ALA A 130 -4.20 3.70 -5.10
N ARG A 131 -3.65 2.96 -6.06
CA ARG A 131 -2.66 1.89 -5.82
C ARG A 131 -1.72 1.68 -7.01
N PRO A 132 -0.90 2.66 -7.36
CA PRO A 132 -0.08 2.63 -8.57
C PRO A 132 0.95 1.49 -8.57
N TRP A 133 1.30 0.93 -7.43
CA TRP A 133 2.20 -0.22 -7.31
C TRP A 133 1.49 -1.56 -7.13
N SER A 134 0.15 -1.56 -7.14
CA SER A 134 -0.58 -2.81 -7.14
C SER A 134 -0.34 -3.49 -8.50
N GLN A 135 0.34 -4.61 -8.44
CA GLN A 135 0.35 -5.54 -9.55
C GLN A 135 -0.80 -6.49 -9.32
N ALA A 136 -1.79 -6.48 -10.20
CA ALA A 136 -2.79 -7.53 -10.19
C ALA A 136 -2.05 -8.87 -10.21
N PRO A 137 -2.39 -9.83 -9.36
CA PRO A 137 -1.82 -11.16 -9.47
C PRO A 137 -2.03 -11.64 -10.90
N SER A 138 -0.95 -11.98 -11.58
CA SER A 138 -1.01 -12.58 -12.90
C SER A 138 -0.57 -14.02 -12.81
N ALA A 139 -1.29 -14.90 -13.52
CA ALA A 139 -0.91 -16.28 -13.69
C ALA A 139 -0.90 -16.59 -15.20
N ALA A 140 0.19 -17.14 -15.67
CA ALA A 140 0.35 -17.53 -17.06
C ALA A 140 1.10 -18.87 -17.16
N ILE A 141 0.85 -19.64 -18.22
CA ILE A 141 1.65 -20.82 -18.51
C ILE A 141 2.80 -20.39 -19.41
N GLU A 142 4.02 -20.58 -18.94
CA GLU A 142 5.26 -20.22 -19.62
C GLU A 142 6.19 -21.43 -19.64
N ALA A 143 6.49 -21.93 -20.82
CA ALA A 143 7.39 -23.08 -21.04
C ALA A 143 7.03 -24.32 -20.22
N GLY A 144 5.74 -24.61 -20.02
CA GLY A 144 5.26 -25.76 -19.26
C GLY A 144 5.10 -25.55 -17.76
N ASP A 145 5.46 -24.37 -17.26
CA ASP A 145 5.27 -23.97 -15.87
C ASP A 145 4.07 -23.03 -15.72
N LEU A 146 3.32 -23.15 -14.63
CA LEU A 146 2.48 -22.06 -14.15
C LEU A 146 3.36 -21.00 -13.47
N VAL A 147 3.39 -19.80 -14.03
CA VAL A 147 4.14 -18.68 -13.48
C VAL A 147 3.18 -17.69 -12.85
N VAL A 148 3.24 -17.58 -11.52
CA VAL A 148 2.44 -16.64 -10.75
C VAL A 148 3.31 -15.46 -10.35
N ARG A 149 2.87 -14.24 -10.71
CA ARG A 149 3.53 -12.98 -10.31
C ARG A 149 2.59 -12.18 -9.44
N THR A 150 3.04 -11.81 -8.25
CA THR A 150 2.20 -11.03 -7.31
C THR A 150 3.03 -10.23 -6.33
N ARG A 151 2.47 -9.13 -5.82
CA ARG A 151 3.02 -8.33 -4.72
C ARG A 151 2.17 -8.38 -3.44
N SER A 152 1.01 -9.07 -3.51
CA SER A 152 -0.03 -9.00 -2.47
C SER A 152 -0.10 -10.22 -1.56
N MET A 153 0.93 -11.04 -1.49
CA MET A 153 0.97 -12.17 -0.56
C MET A 153 1.07 -11.70 0.89
N ARG A 154 0.21 -12.24 1.74
CA ARG A 154 0.29 -12.01 3.20
C ARG A 154 1.49 -12.73 3.78
N ARG A 155 2.24 -12.02 4.62
CA ARG A 155 3.35 -12.60 5.38
C ARG A 155 2.85 -13.74 6.28
N ASN A 156 3.68 -14.76 6.45
CA ASN A 156 3.40 -15.95 7.27
C ASN A 156 2.12 -16.70 6.89
N SER A 157 1.74 -16.62 5.62
CA SER A 157 0.58 -17.34 5.09
C SER A 157 1.01 -18.37 4.08
N LEU A 158 0.33 -19.50 4.10
CA LEU A 158 0.52 -20.59 3.15
C LEU A 158 -0.33 -20.32 1.89
N TYR A 159 0.28 -20.52 0.75
CA TYR A 159 -0.36 -20.53 -0.57
C TYR A 159 -0.06 -21.86 -1.25
N ARG A 160 -1.00 -22.34 -2.05
CA ARG A 160 -0.90 -23.62 -2.71
C ARG A 160 -1.50 -23.53 -4.11
N VAL A 161 -0.91 -24.24 -5.04
CA VAL A 161 -1.48 -24.51 -6.36
C VAL A 161 -1.90 -25.97 -6.41
N ASP A 162 -3.18 -26.18 -6.62
CA ASP A 162 -3.74 -27.52 -6.84
C ASP A 162 -4.11 -27.70 -8.31
N TYR A 163 -3.96 -28.89 -8.79
CA TYR A 163 -4.30 -29.34 -10.13
C TYR A 163 -5.32 -30.46 -10.07
N ARG A 164 -6.21 -30.49 -11.05
CA ARG A 164 -7.14 -31.56 -11.30
C ARG A 164 -7.06 -31.94 -12.78
N ALA A 165 -6.67 -33.18 -13.08
CA ALA A 165 -6.63 -33.67 -14.44
C ALA A 165 -8.02 -33.69 -15.08
N ALA A 166 -8.07 -33.62 -16.40
CA ALA A 166 -9.33 -33.73 -17.15
C ALA A 166 -10.03 -35.05 -16.81
N GLY A 167 -11.32 -35.01 -16.45
CA GLY A 167 -12.11 -36.13 -16.03
C GLY A 167 -11.88 -36.66 -14.62
N ALA A 168 -10.89 -36.15 -13.88
CA ALA A 168 -10.66 -36.55 -12.50
C ALA A 168 -11.59 -35.81 -11.53
N SER A 169 -11.96 -36.45 -10.41
CA SER A 169 -12.76 -35.85 -9.33
C SER A 169 -11.89 -35.17 -8.26
N ASN A 170 -10.65 -35.63 -8.10
CA ASN A 170 -9.78 -35.23 -7.00
C ASN A 170 -8.77 -34.12 -7.40
N TRP A 171 -8.47 -33.23 -6.46
CA TRP A 171 -7.44 -32.24 -6.59
C TRP A 171 -6.12 -32.77 -6.00
N THR A 172 -5.02 -32.53 -6.69
CA THR A 172 -3.66 -32.84 -6.23
C THR A 172 -2.90 -31.55 -6.06
N THR A 173 -2.23 -31.37 -4.92
CA THR A 173 -1.36 -30.21 -4.69
C THR A 173 -0.09 -30.35 -5.51
N LEU A 174 0.16 -29.42 -6.42
CA LEU A 174 1.40 -29.34 -7.21
C LEU A 174 2.53 -28.69 -6.42
N ALA A 175 2.23 -27.59 -5.74
CA ALA A 175 3.22 -26.86 -4.99
C ALA A 175 2.59 -26.05 -3.87
N SER A 176 3.41 -25.78 -2.84
CA SER A 176 3.06 -24.91 -1.71
C SER A 176 4.15 -23.89 -1.49
N LEU A 177 3.75 -22.68 -1.10
CA LEU A 177 4.64 -21.57 -0.78
C LEU A 177 4.19 -20.90 0.51
N THR A 178 5.08 -20.83 1.49
CA THR A 178 4.86 -19.97 2.66
C THR A 178 5.48 -18.60 2.37
N ALA A 179 4.65 -17.57 2.30
CA ALA A 179 5.12 -16.22 2.05
C ALA A 179 5.90 -15.70 3.28
N GLY A 180 7.17 -15.44 3.11
CA GLY A 180 8.05 -14.88 4.14
C GLY A 180 7.95 -13.36 4.19
N GLN A 181 8.91 -12.67 3.56
CA GLN A 181 8.89 -11.22 3.45
C GLN A 181 7.89 -10.77 2.36
N PRO A 182 7.16 -9.68 2.58
CA PRO A 182 6.31 -9.09 1.54
C PRO A 182 7.22 -8.45 0.48
N ARG A 183 7.51 -9.19 -0.57
CA ARG A 183 8.28 -8.78 -1.74
C ARG A 183 7.49 -9.16 -2.99
N PRO A 184 7.80 -8.58 -4.15
CA PRO A 184 7.34 -9.16 -5.41
C PRO A 184 7.75 -10.63 -5.47
N VAL A 185 6.78 -11.50 -5.67
CA VAL A 185 7.01 -12.94 -5.78
C VAL A 185 6.77 -13.35 -7.22
N THR A 186 7.74 -14.03 -7.82
CA THR A 186 7.55 -14.82 -9.02
C THR A 186 7.65 -16.28 -8.61
N TRP A 187 6.53 -16.97 -8.62
CA TRP A 187 6.48 -18.38 -8.25
C TRP A 187 6.24 -19.24 -9.50
N ARG A 188 7.18 -20.14 -9.76
CA ARG A 188 7.09 -21.11 -10.86
C ARG A 188 6.68 -22.48 -10.31
N VAL A 189 5.64 -23.04 -10.90
CA VAL A 189 5.09 -24.34 -10.53
C VAL A 189 5.08 -25.21 -11.79
N PRO A 190 5.91 -26.27 -11.88
CA PRO A 190 5.88 -27.18 -12.99
C PRO A 190 4.50 -27.84 -13.15
N LEU A 191 3.98 -27.83 -14.36
CA LEU A 191 2.72 -28.49 -14.66
C LEU A 191 2.97 -29.94 -15.09
N PRO A 192 2.05 -30.86 -14.78
CA PRO A 192 2.11 -32.20 -15.31
C PRO A 192 2.12 -32.21 -16.85
N SER A 193 2.84 -33.14 -17.47
CA SER A 193 2.95 -33.27 -18.92
C SER A 193 1.63 -33.62 -19.62
N ASP A 194 0.68 -34.16 -18.88
CA ASP A 194 -0.69 -34.48 -19.29
C ASP A 194 -1.67 -33.32 -19.05
N GLY A 195 -1.13 -32.13 -18.73
CA GLY A 195 -1.90 -30.97 -18.29
C GLY A 195 -2.84 -30.32 -19.30
N ALA A 196 -2.88 -30.76 -20.54
CA ALA A 196 -3.81 -30.25 -21.54
C ALA A 196 -5.26 -30.60 -21.15
N GLY A 197 -6.04 -29.55 -20.78
CA GLY A 197 -7.44 -29.71 -20.38
C GLY A 197 -7.68 -29.91 -18.88
N GLY A 198 -6.64 -29.92 -18.06
CA GLY A 198 -6.78 -29.93 -16.61
C GLY A 198 -7.17 -28.56 -16.04
N GLN A 199 -7.55 -28.54 -14.77
CA GLN A 199 -7.93 -27.34 -14.05
C GLN A 199 -6.91 -27.02 -12.97
N LEU A 200 -6.61 -25.74 -12.83
CA LEU A 200 -5.77 -25.20 -11.76
C LEU A 200 -6.62 -24.39 -10.79
N ARG A 201 -6.32 -24.48 -9.52
CA ARG A 201 -6.89 -23.56 -8.53
C ARG A 201 -5.81 -23.02 -7.61
N TRP A 202 -5.99 -21.77 -7.25
CA TRP A 202 -5.20 -21.07 -6.24
C TRP A 202 -5.87 -21.23 -4.88
N VAL A 203 -5.11 -21.58 -3.86
CA VAL A 203 -5.58 -21.73 -2.48
C VAL A 203 -4.72 -20.86 -1.57
N GLY A 204 -5.34 -20.05 -0.75
CA GLY A 204 -4.68 -19.14 0.20
C GLY A 204 -5.12 -17.68 0.02
N PRO A 205 -4.78 -16.81 1.00
CA PRO A 205 -3.89 -17.04 2.15
C PRO A 205 -4.51 -17.91 3.24
N CYS A 206 -3.76 -18.92 3.67
CA CYS A 206 -4.12 -19.77 4.80
C CYS A 206 -3.20 -19.48 5.98
N PRO A 207 -3.67 -19.55 7.25
CA PRO A 207 -2.76 -19.56 8.38
C PRO A 207 -1.75 -20.70 8.22
N ALA A 208 -0.47 -20.43 8.43
CA ALA A 208 0.60 -21.41 8.21
C ALA A 208 0.42 -22.72 9.02
N GLN A 209 -0.44 -22.68 10.04
CA GLN A 209 -0.72 -23.80 10.94
C GLN A 209 -1.98 -24.61 10.62
N SER A 210 -2.77 -24.22 9.62
CA SER A 210 -4.00 -24.95 9.27
C SER A 210 -4.08 -25.22 7.76
N ALA A 211 -3.57 -26.37 7.35
CA ALA A 211 -3.60 -26.81 5.95
C ALA A 211 -5.00 -27.16 5.41
N GLN A 212 -6.03 -27.20 6.24
CA GLN A 212 -7.30 -27.86 5.93
C GLN A 212 -8.49 -26.95 5.53
N ALA A 213 -8.44 -25.65 5.68
CA ALA A 213 -9.67 -24.84 5.59
C ALA A 213 -9.58 -23.56 4.75
N CYS A 214 -8.86 -23.58 3.63
CA CYS A 214 -8.74 -22.36 2.82
C CYS A 214 -9.00 -22.62 1.34
N VAL A 215 -10.24 -22.58 0.96
CA VAL A 215 -10.63 -22.55 -0.46
C VAL A 215 -11.06 -21.12 -0.78
N LEU A 216 -10.27 -20.41 -1.58
CA LEU A 216 -10.76 -19.19 -2.23
C LEU A 216 -11.55 -19.59 -3.46
N GLY A 217 -12.72 -18.98 -3.61
CA GLY A 217 -13.64 -19.27 -4.68
C GLY A 217 -12.96 -19.29 -6.04
N SER A 218 -13.37 -20.25 -6.86
CA SER A 218 -13.07 -20.33 -8.26
C SER A 218 -13.46 -19.01 -8.95
N SER A 219 -12.49 -18.28 -9.46
CA SER A 219 -12.77 -17.28 -10.49
C SER A 219 -12.79 -17.98 -11.86
N PRO A 220 -13.69 -17.57 -12.75
CA PRO A 220 -13.91 -18.18 -14.06
C PRO A 220 -12.69 -18.10 -14.97
#